data_981213868d85989a9d4bf1a2515e4236
#
_entry.id   981213868d85989a9d4bf1a2515e4236
#
_cell.length_a   1.000
_cell.length_b   1.000
_cell.length_c   1.000
_cell.angle_alpha   90.00
_cell.angle_beta   90.00
_cell.angle_gamma   90.00
#
_symmetry.space_group_name_H-M   'P 1'
#
loop_
_entity.id
_entity.type
_entity.pdbx_description
1 polymer ?
#
loop_
_entity_poly.entity_id
_entity_poly.type
_entity_poly.pdbx_seq_one_letter_code
_entity_poly.pdbx_strand_id
1 'polypeptide(L)'
;AQNRNEKQSLPPIFMNKHLKIAAALLVALPALALAQVRTEQTFEKGWKFTREDSKDFSQQTYDDTKWQSVTVPHDWAIYGPFSIENDKQKVAITQDGQKEALEHAGRTGGLPFVGVGWYRLNFEAPAFSSGKKATLIFDGAMSHARVYINGQEAGFWPYGYNSFHIDATPYLKAGEQNTLAVRLENETESSRWYPGAGLYRNVHLVINEDAHIPTWGTVSYTHL
;
A
#
# COMPACT_ATOMS: atom_id res chain seq x y z
N ALA A 1 -71.24 -34.06 32.96
CA ALA A 1 -69.78 -33.94 33.08
C ALA A 1 -69.29 -32.70 32.34
N GLN A 2 -69.09 -31.59 32.98
CA GLN A 2 -68.62 -30.34 32.45
C GLN A 2 -67.14 -30.22 32.79
N ASN A 3 -66.32 -30.24 31.71
CA ASN A 3 -64.87 -30.06 31.84
C ASN A 3 -64.56 -28.59 31.57
N ARG A 4 -64.23 -27.82 32.62
CA ARG A 4 -63.75 -26.43 32.56
C ARG A 4 -62.25 -26.45 32.40
N ASN A 5 -61.78 -26.13 31.21
CA ASN A 5 -60.38 -25.77 30.98
C ASN A 5 -60.15 -24.32 31.46
N GLU A 6 -59.63 -24.14 32.64
CA GLU A 6 -59.05 -22.85 33.11
C GLU A 6 -57.68 -22.67 32.46
N LYS A 7 -57.61 -21.72 31.53
CA LYS A 7 -56.33 -21.19 31.05
C LYS A 7 -55.70 -20.34 32.16
N GLN A 8 -54.73 -20.88 32.87
CA GLN A 8 -53.89 -20.08 33.75
C GLN A 8 -53.08 -19.09 32.92
N SER A 9 -53.41 -17.81 32.97
CA SER A 9 -52.62 -16.72 32.46
C SER A 9 -51.44 -16.46 33.38
N LEU A 10 -50.23 -16.57 32.88
CA LEU A 10 -49.02 -16.20 33.62
C LEU A 10 -49.05 -14.69 33.94
N PRO A 11 -48.66 -14.31 35.15
CA PRO A 11 -48.66 -12.91 35.58
C PRO A 11 -47.61 -12.12 34.75
N PRO A 12 -47.87 -10.83 34.42
CA PRO A 12 -46.92 -10.01 33.73
C PRO A 12 -45.64 -9.83 34.55
N ILE A 13 -44.50 -10.14 33.94
CA ILE A 13 -43.18 -9.93 34.53
C ILE A 13 -42.94 -8.43 34.66
N PHE A 14 -43.18 -7.85 35.82
CA PHE A 14 -42.80 -6.47 36.13
C PHE A 14 -41.29 -6.39 36.31
N MET A 15 -40.60 -6.10 35.19
CA MET A 15 -39.16 -5.92 35.20
C MET A 15 -38.81 -4.63 35.95
N ASN A 16 -38.04 -4.74 37.03
CA ASN A 16 -37.62 -3.61 37.86
C ASN A 16 -36.91 -2.53 37.02
N LYS A 17 -37.16 -1.26 37.37
CA LYS A 17 -36.62 -0.09 36.67
C LYS A 17 -35.11 -0.15 36.51
N HIS A 18 -34.39 -0.65 37.48
CA HIS A 18 -32.93 -0.86 37.45
C HIS A 18 -32.51 -1.98 36.51
N LEU A 19 -33.31 -3.04 36.35
CA LEU A 19 -33.03 -4.14 35.42
C LEU A 19 -33.21 -3.69 33.95
N LYS A 20 -34.15 -2.80 33.66
CA LYS A 20 -34.36 -2.20 32.35
C LYS A 20 -33.18 -1.30 31.93
N ILE A 21 -32.62 -0.53 32.88
CA ILE A 21 -31.47 0.34 32.66
C ILE A 21 -30.21 -0.51 32.43
N ALA A 22 -30.01 -1.57 33.23
CA ALA A 22 -28.89 -2.50 33.07
C ALA A 22 -28.95 -3.26 31.75
N ALA A 23 -30.12 -3.71 31.29
CA ALA A 23 -30.30 -4.36 30.02
C ALA A 23 -30.05 -3.41 28.83
N ALA A 24 -30.47 -2.14 28.94
CA ALA A 24 -30.20 -1.12 27.91
C ALA A 24 -28.69 -0.77 27.80
N LEU A 25 -27.97 -0.73 28.92
CA LEU A 25 -26.53 -0.53 28.97
C LEU A 25 -25.76 -1.73 28.39
N LEU A 26 -26.20 -2.97 28.65
CA LEU A 26 -25.57 -4.18 28.09
C LEU A 26 -25.74 -4.30 26.57
N VAL A 27 -26.80 -3.76 25.97
CA VAL A 27 -27.05 -3.74 24.55
C VAL A 27 -26.28 -2.58 23.86
N ALA A 28 -26.03 -1.48 24.56
CA ALA A 28 -25.31 -0.32 24.04
C ALA A 28 -23.78 -0.53 23.99
N LEU A 29 -23.23 -1.35 24.91
CA LEU A 29 -21.77 -1.62 24.95
C LEU A 29 -21.18 -2.24 23.68
N PRO A 30 -21.79 -3.25 23.02
CA PRO A 30 -21.24 -3.79 21.77
C PRO A 30 -21.36 -2.83 20.57
N ALA A 31 -22.32 -1.90 20.58
CA ALA A 31 -22.44 -0.91 19.51
C ALA A 31 -21.34 0.16 19.57
N LEU A 32 -20.83 0.48 20.75
CA LEU A 32 -19.68 1.37 20.94
C LEU A 32 -18.34 0.68 20.61
N ALA A 33 -18.26 -0.65 20.74
CA ALA A 33 -17.04 -1.41 20.42
C ALA A 33 -16.81 -1.62 18.91
N LEU A 34 -17.77 -1.28 18.05
CA LEU A 34 -17.70 -1.45 16.60
C LEU A 34 -17.32 -0.17 15.83
N ALA A 35 -17.04 0.93 16.52
CA ALA A 35 -16.51 2.12 15.86
C ALA A 35 -15.05 1.86 15.43
N GLN A 36 -14.88 1.34 14.23
CA GLN A 36 -13.56 1.13 13.64
C GLN A 36 -12.94 2.49 13.32
N VAL A 37 -12.09 2.97 14.22
CA VAL A 37 -11.44 4.28 14.14
C VAL A 37 -10.44 4.34 12.96
N ARG A 38 -9.91 3.16 12.57
CA ARG A 38 -8.94 2.99 11.48
C ARG A 38 -9.29 1.76 10.65
N THR A 39 -9.30 1.92 9.34
CA THR A 39 -9.39 0.81 8.38
C THR A 39 -8.06 0.73 7.64
N GLU A 40 -7.53 -0.49 7.48
CA GLU A 40 -6.32 -0.74 6.71
C GLU A 40 -6.57 -1.87 5.71
N GLN A 41 -6.16 -1.63 4.46
CA GLN A 41 -6.22 -2.59 3.37
C GLN A 41 -4.82 -2.74 2.78
N THR A 42 -4.28 -3.96 2.80
CA THR A 42 -2.99 -4.28 2.18
C THR A 42 -3.20 -4.77 0.75
N PHE A 43 -2.43 -4.23 -0.17
CA PHE A 43 -2.51 -4.54 -1.59
C PHE A 43 -1.43 -5.56 -1.98
N GLU A 44 -1.75 -6.86 -1.85
CA GLU A 44 -0.82 -7.93 -2.22
C GLU A 44 -1.07 -8.46 -3.64
N LYS A 45 -2.33 -8.61 -4.03
CA LYS A 45 -2.77 -9.28 -5.26
C LYS A 45 -3.46 -8.33 -6.23
N GLY A 46 -3.58 -8.77 -7.48
CA GLY A 46 -4.31 -8.01 -8.50
C GLY A 46 -3.43 -7.01 -9.26
N TRP A 47 -2.16 -6.94 -8.96
CA TRP A 47 -1.23 -6.06 -9.64
C TRP A 47 -0.93 -6.53 -11.05
N LYS A 48 -0.78 -5.56 -11.94
CA LYS A 48 -0.26 -5.68 -13.30
C LYS A 48 1.09 -4.96 -13.38
N PHE A 49 2.03 -5.54 -14.13
CA PHE A 49 3.39 -5.03 -14.26
C PHE A 49 3.86 -5.05 -15.71
N THR A 50 4.59 -4.01 -16.11
CA THR A 50 5.33 -3.94 -17.38
C THR A 50 6.63 -3.18 -17.21
N ARG A 51 7.61 -3.45 -18.10
CA ARG A 51 8.88 -2.70 -18.21
C ARG A 51 8.86 -1.64 -19.32
N GLU A 52 7.73 -1.49 -19.99
CA GLU A 52 7.52 -0.41 -20.93
C GLU A 52 7.29 0.91 -20.21
N ASP A 53 7.52 2.04 -20.87
CA ASP A 53 7.28 3.36 -20.30
C ASP A 53 6.40 4.19 -21.22
N SER A 54 5.24 4.60 -20.71
CA SER A 54 4.34 5.55 -21.37
C SER A 54 3.58 6.36 -20.32
N LYS A 55 3.32 7.63 -20.62
CA LYS A 55 2.48 8.48 -19.79
C LYS A 55 1.02 8.00 -19.73
N ASP A 56 0.57 7.29 -20.76
CA ASP A 56 -0.80 6.76 -20.83
C ASP A 56 -1.06 5.69 -19.77
N PHE A 57 -0.02 5.08 -19.22
CA PHE A 57 -0.11 4.04 -18.20
C PHE A 57 -0.66 4.56 -16.87
N SER A 58 -0.63 5.86 -16.64
CA SER A 58 -1.28 6.49 -15.48
C SER A 58 -2.80 6.58 -15.62
N GLN A 59 -3.35 6.54 -16.84
CA GLN A 59 -4.77 6.78 -17.09
C GLN A 59 -5.66 5.67 -16.53
N GLN A 60 -6.78 6.02 -15.92
CA GLN A 60 -7.74 5.06 -15.38
C GLN A 60 -8.29 4.11 -16.44
N THR A 61 -8.48 4.60 -17.66
CA THR A 61 -9.06 3.87 -18.79
C THR A 61 -8.07 3.03 -19.59
N TYR A 62 -6.79 3.04 -19.21
CA TYR A 62 -5.78 2.27 -19.92
C TYR A 62 -6.01 0.76 -19.77
N ASP A 63 -5.94 0.02 -20.90
CA ASP A 63 -6.09 -1.43 -20.94
C ASP A 63 -4.75 -2.12 -20.60
N ASP A 64 -4.66 -2.63 -19.37
CA ASP A 64 -3.50 -3.35 -18.85
C ASP A 64 -3.66 -4.88 -18.89
N THR A 65 -4.62 -5.40 -19.63
CA THR A 65 -4.93 -6.85 -19.71
C THR A 65 -3.74 -7.69 -20.22
N LYS A 66 -2.88 -7.10 -21.07
CA LYS A 66 -1.68 -7.75 -21.60
C LYS A 66 -0.47 -7.71 -20.67
N TRP A 67 -0.56 -6.95 -19.56
CA TRP A 67 0.53 -6.86 -18.61
C TRP A 67 0.69 -8.12 -17.78
N GLN A 68 1.89 -8.35 -17.30
CA GLN A 68 2.17 -9.46 -16.40
C GLN A 68 1.38 -9.32 -15.10
N SER A 69 0.67 -10.37 -14.66
CA SER A 69 0.08 -10.41 -13.32
C SER A 69 1.15 -10.73 -12.30
N VAL A 70 1.24 -9.90 -11.25
CA VAL A 70 2.22 -10.06 -10.19
C VAL A 70 1.56 -9.94 -8.81
N THR A 71 2.26 -10.40 -7.78
CA THR A 71 1.94 -10.13 -6.37
C THR A 71 2.97 -9.18 -5.80
N VAL A 72 2.56 -8.27 -4.93
CA VAL A 72 3.47 -7.39 -4.19
C VAL A 72 3.63 -7.97 -2.78
N PRO A 73 4.86 -8.11 -2.26
CA PRO A 73 6.14 -7.61 -2.77
C PRO A 73 6.62 -8.25 -4.09
N HIS A 74 7.17 -7.40 -4.97
CA HIS A 74 7.70 -7.83 -6.26
C HIS A 74 8.99 -7.07 -6.61
N ASP A 75 10.03 -7.83 -6.90
CA ASP A 75 11.30 -7.31 -7.39
C ASP A 75 11.54 -7.83 -8.81
N TRP A 76 11.45 -6.94 -9.82
CA TRP A 76 11.58 -7.39 -11.20
C TRP A 76 13.01 -7.77 -11.59
N ALA A 77 14.02 -7.27 -10.87
CA ALA A 77 15.41 -7.44 -11.26
C ALA A 77 15.91 -8.87 -11.04
N ILE A 78 15.34 -9.60 -10.07
CA ILE A 78 15.73 -11.00 -9.81
C ILE A 78 15.31 -12.00 -10.88
N TYR A 79 14.41 -11.58 -11.78
CA TYR A 79 13.91 -12.44 -12.87
C TYR A 79 14.58 -12.16 -14.22
N GLY A 80 15.55 -11.24 -14.27
CA GLY A 80 16.20 -10.83 -15.51
C GLY A 80 15.31 -9.92 -16.37
N PRO A 81 15.67 -9.76 -17.67
CA PRO A 81 16.76 -10.44 -18.37
C PRO A 81 18.13 -10.00 -17.85
N PHE A 82 19.03 -10.97 -17.73
CA PHE A 82 20.42 -10.70 -17.36
C PHE A 82 21.23 -10.48 -18.61
N SER A 83 22.03 -9.41 -18.62
CA SER A 83 22.90 -9.07 -19.75
C SER A 83 24.15 -8.36 -19.26
N ILE A 84 25.28 -8.64 -19.93
CA ILE A 84 26.52 -7.89 -19.68
C ILE A 84 26.38 -6.40 -20.00
N GLU A 85 25.38 -6.02 -20.79
CA GLU A 85 25.12 -4.63 -21.14
C GLU A 85 24.27 -3.89 -20.10
N ASN A 86 23.68 -4.61 -19.13
CA ASN A 86 22.92 -4.00 -18.08
C ASN A 86 23.83 -3.50 -16.96
N ASP A 87 23.56 -2.29 -16.46
CA ASP A 87 24.13 -1.73 -15.22
C ASP A 87 25.65 -1.82 -15.11
N LYS A 88 26.37 -1.55 -16.17
CA LYS A 88 27.83 -1.44 -16.16
C LYS A 88 28.27 -0.20 -15.41
N GLN A 89 29.41 -0.28 -14.74
CA GLN A 89 30.00 0.81 -13.97
C GLN A 89 31.45 1.08 -14.41
N LYS A 90 31.81 2.36 -14.49
CA LYS A 90 33.22 2.79 -14.68
C LYS A 90 33.81 3.16 -13.34
N VAL A 91 34.66 2.31 -12.80
CA VAL A 91 35.33 2.51 -11.51
C VAL A 91 36.81 2.10 -11.60
N ALA A 92 37.66 2.70 -10.75
CA ALA A 92 39.02 2.22 -10.54
C ALA A 92 39.03 1.36 -9.26
N ILE A 93 39.35 0.09 -9.37
CA ILE A 93 39.53 -0.81 -8.24
C ILE A 93 40.97 -0.66 -7.74
N THR A 94 41.20 0.31 -6.86
CA THR A 94 42.53 0.65 -6.37
C THR A 94 43.18 -0.50 -5.58
N GLN A 95 42.39 -1.38 -4.98
CA GLN A 95 42.87 -2.61 -4.31
C GLN A 95 43.54 -3.56 -5.29
N ASP A 96 43.13 -3.54 -6.57
CA ASP A 96 43.71 -4.35 -7.65
C ASP A 96 44.81 -3.59 -8.41
N GLY A 97 45.24 -2.44 -7.88
CA GLY A 97 46.31 -1.63 -8.48
C GLY A 97 45.88 -0.83 -9.71
N GLN A 98 44.57 -0.71 -9.99
CA GLN A 98 44.07 0.08 -11.12
C GLN A 98 44.27 1.57 -10.84
N LYS A 99 44.84 2.29 -11.80
CA LYS A 99 45.08 3.74 -11.76
C LYS A 99 43.99 4.52 -12.50
N GLU A 100 43.29 3.88 -13.43
CA GLU A 100 42.27 4.47 -14.26
C GLU A 100 40.95 3.73 -14.07
N ALA A 101 39.84 4.43 -14.26
CA ALA A 101 38.50 3.85 -14.22
C ALA A 101 38.29 2.98 -15.45
N LEU A 102 38.08 1.69 -15.21
CA LEU A 102 37.71 0.70 -16.23
C LEU A 102 36.26 0.32 -16.11
N GLU A 103 35.68 -0.20 -17.19
CA GLU A 103 34.32 -0.71 -17.17
C GLU A 103 34.29 -2.08 -16.50
N HIS A 104 33.43 -2.24 -15.51
CA HIS A 104 33.22 -3.46 -14.76
C HIS A 104 31.75 -3.88 -14.83
N ALA A 105 31.49 -5.16 -14.53
CA ALA A 105 30.15 -5.65 -14.28
C ALA A 105 29.48 -4.81 -13.18
N GLY A 106 28.18 -4.62 -13.31
CA GLY A 106 27.39 -3.81 -12.40
C GLY A 106 27.34 -4.35 -10.97
N ARG A 107 26.46 -3.77 -10.21
CA ARG A 107 26.35 -3.88 -8.74
C ARG A 107 26.34 -5.29 -8.17
N THR A 108 25.86 -6.27 -8.94
CA THR A 108 25.65 -7.64 -8.46
C THR A 108 26.54 -8.65 -9.19
N GLY A 109 27.26 -8.22 -10.20
CA GLY A 109 27.92 -9.15 -11.14
C GLY A 109 26.97 -9.97 -12.01
N GLY A 110 25.69 -10.02 -11.68
CA GLY A 110 24.63 -10.72 -12.42
C GLY A 110 23.95 -9.87 -13.47
N LEU A 111 24.21 -8.57 -13.47
CA LEU A 111 23.72 -7.59 -14.41
C LEU A 111 22.20 -7.70 -14.68
N PRO A 112 21.36 -7.62 -13.62
CA PRO A 112 19.93 -7.66 -13.77
C PRO A 112 19.42 -6.41 -14.48
N PHE A 113 18.24 -6.51 -15.09
CA PHE A 113 17.63 -5.39 -15.79
C PHE A 113 17.41 -4.20 -14.85
N VAL A 114 17.86 -3.02 -15.28
CA VAL A 114 17.55 -1.71 -14.69
C VAL A 114 16.70 -0.91 -15.65
N GLY A 115 16.14 0.23 -15.20
CA GLY A 115 15.30 1.11 -16.00
C GLY A 115 13.92 1.29 -15.39
N VAL A 116 12.93 1.51 -16.25
CA VAL A 116 11.57 1.83 -15.82
C VAL A 116 10.72 0.57 -15.67
N GLY A 117 9.88 0.58 -14.64
CA GLY A 117 8.80 -0.40 -14.46
C GLY A 117 7.52 0.28 -13.97
N TRP A 118 6.40 -0.16 -14.51
CA TRP A 118 5.09 0.32 -14.11
C TRP A 118 4.30 -0.77 -13.44
N TYR A 119 3.60 -0.40 -12.37
CA TYR A 119 2.63 -1.21 -11.65
C TYR A 119 1.26 -0.56 -11.75
N ARG A 120 0.23 -1.38 -11.94
CA ARG A 120 -1.18 -0.93 -11.91
C ARG A 120 -2.00 -1.88 -11.06
N LEU A 121 -2.96 -1.31 -10.32
CA LEU A 121 -3.91 -2.04 -9.51
C LEU A 121 -5.28 -1.38 -9.63
N ASN A 122 -6.29 -2.15 -10.00
CA ASN A 122 -7.68 -1.75 -9.87
C ASN A 122 -8.23 -2.33 -8.57
N PHE A 123 -8.83 -1.48 -7.74
CA PHE A 123 -9.32 -1.87 -6.42
C PHE A 123 -10.56 -1.07 -6.04
N GLU A 124 -11.39 -1.64 -5.21
CA GLU A 124 -12.49 -0.94 -4.56
C GLU A 124 -11.99 -0.31 -3.27
N ALA A 125 -12.08 1.01 -3.17
CA ALA A 125 -11.74 1.70 -1.93
C ALA A 125 -12.86 1.48 -0.90
N PRO A 126 -12.54 1.25 0.39
CA PRO A 126 -13.56 1.24 1.42
C PRO A 126 -14.41 2.50 1.39
N ALA A 127 -15.70 2.37 1.68
CA ALA A 127 -16.55 3.54 1.84
C ALA A 127 -16.12 4.35 3.07
N PHE A 128 -15.96 5.64 2.93
CA PHE A 128 -15.67 6.54 4.04
C PHE A 128 -16.38 7.88 3.86
N SER A 129 -16.77 8.48 4.98
CA SER A 129 -17.48 9.78 5.00
C SER A 129 -16.54 10.94 4.75
N SER A 130 -17.10 12.07 4.35
CA SER A 130 -16.38 13.35 4.30
C SER A 130 -15.75 13.66 5.65
N GLY A 131 -14.52 14.16 5.65
CA GLY A 131 -13.73 14.45 6.85
C GLY A 131 -12.75 13.36 7.24
N LYS A 132 -12.91 12.10 6.78
CA LYS A 132 -11.89 11.07 6.97
C LYS A 132 -10.69 11.31 6.05
N LYS A 133 -9.53 10.80 6.48
CA LYS A 133 -8.26 10.87 5.75
C LYS A 133 -7.86 9.51 5.22
N ALA A 134 -7.52 9.46 3.95
CA ALA A 134 -7.00 8.28 3.29
C ALA A 134 -5.51 8.46 3.00
N THR A 135 -4.67 7.55 3.50
CA THR A 135 -3.22 7.59 3.32
C THR A 135 -2.76 6.33 2.61
N LEU A 136 -2.04 6.49 1.51
CA LEU A 136 -1.33 5.40 0.84
C LEU A 136 0.08 5.30 1.43
N ILE A 137 0.45 4.12 1.94
CA ILE A 137 1.75 3.86 2.55
C ILE A 137 2.48 2.84 1.70
N PHE A 138 3.71 3.17 1.34
CA PHE A 138 4.65 2.28 0.66
C PHE A 138 5.77 1.93 1.63
N ASP A 139 5.89 0.67 2.00
CA ASP A 139 6.96 0.22 2.89
C ASP A 139 8.32 0.21 2.20
N GLY A 140 8.33 0.15 0.87
CA GLY A 140 9.54 0.27 0.06
C GLY A 140 9.25 0.14 -1.43
N ALA A 141 9.80 1.07 -2.21
CA ALA A 141 9.70 1.10 -3.67
C ALA A 141 11.02 1.60 -4.28
N MET A 142 11.66 0.81 -5.12
CA MET A 142 12.97 1.11 -5.70
C MET A 142 12.82 1.41 -7.17
N SER A 143 13.07 2.63 -7.54
CA SER A 143 13.23 3.93 -6.86
C SER A 143 12.50 5.01 -7.67
N HIS A 144 12.66 6.29 -7.34
CA HIS A 144 12.01 7.40 -8.06
C HIS A 144 10.51 7.14 -8.28
N ALA A 145 9.82 6.72 -7.20
CA ALA A 145 8.43 6.35 -7.23
C ALA A 145 7.52 7.55 -7.54
N ARG A 146 6.84 7.49 -8.67
CA ARG A 146 5.80 8.44 -9.06
C ARG A 146 4.45 7.73 -9.01
N VAL A 147 3.57 8.24 -8.19
CA VAL A 147 2.30 7.59 -7.85
C VAL A 147 1.14 8.36 -8.44
N TYR A 148 0.25 7.64 -9.11
CA TYR A 148 -0.96 8.17 -9.72
C TYR A 148 -2.19 7.46 -9.15
N ILE A 149 -3.23 8.21 -8.85
CA ILE A 149 -4.54 7.69 -8.46
C ILE A 149 -5.58 8.23 -9.44
N ASN A 150 -6.32 7.34 -10.08
CA ASN A 150 -7.34 7.69 -11.07
C ASN A 150 -6.83 8.63 -12.19
N GLY A 151 -5.59 8.45 -12.63
CA GLY A 151 -4.95 9.24 -13.68
C GLY A 151 -4.31 10.55 -13.22
N GLN A 152 -4.45 10.93 -11.94
CA GLN A 152 -3.86 12.13 -11.37
C GLN A 152 -2.59 11.80 -10.60
N GLU A 153 -1.53 12.58 -10.77
CA GLU A 153 -0.31 12.42 -9.98
C GLU A 153 -0.59 12.82 -8.54
N ALA A 154 -0.48 11.84 -7.64
CA ALA A 154 -0.74 12.02 -6.21
C ALA A 154 0.53 12.30 -5.42
N GLY A 155 1.70 11.89 -5.92
CA GLY A 155 2.97 12.16 -5.26
C GLY A 155 4.18 11.55 -5.93
N PHE A 156 5.34 11.99 -5.45
CA PHE A 156 6.65 11.54 -5.91
C PHE A 156 7.59 11.28 -4.71
N TRP A 157 8.33 10.17 -4.75
CA TRP A 157 9.32 9.83 -3.77
C TRP A 157 10.59 9.29 -4.42
N PRO A 158 11.75 9.98 -4.32
CA PRO A 158 12.95 9.61 -5.07
C PRO A 158 13.73 8.45 -4.47
N TYR A 159 13.72 8.29 -3.13
CA TYR A 159 14.61 7.39 -2.42
C TYR A 159 13.98 6.01 -2.20
N GLY A 160 14.72 4.96 -2.58
CA GLY A 160 14.19 3.59 -2.61
C GLY A 160 14.30 2.81 -1.29
N TYR A 161 15.09 3.27 -0.29
CA TYR A 161 15.44 2.46 0.88
C TYR A 161 14.61 2.71 2.12
N ASN A 162 13.70 3.68 2.10
CA ASN A 162 12.81 3.93 3.23
C ASN A 162 11.34 3.89 2.82
N SER A 163 10.48 3.77 3.82
CA SER A 163 9.03 3.89 3.64
C SER A 163 8.64 5.34 3.38
N PHE A 164 7.55 5.53 2.65
CA PHE A 164 6.94 6.85 2.44
C PHE A 164 5.42 6.73 2.41
N HIS A 165 4.74 7.86 2.51
CA HIS A 165 3.30 7.90 2.40
C HIS A 165 2.81 9.10 1.58
N ILE A 166 1.61 8.98 1.06
CA ILE A 166 0.96 9.99 0.21
C ILE A 166 -0.45 10.20 0.73
N ASP A 167 -0.90 11.45 0.83
CA ASP A 167 -2.31 11.77 1.07
C ASP A 167 -3.12 11.40 -0.18
N ALA A 168 -3.88 10.31 -0.07
CA ALA A 168 -4.73 9.81 -1.13
C ALA A 168 -6.14 10.41 -1.09
N THR A 169 -6.49 11.14 -0.03
CA THR A 169 -7.83 11.67 0.22
C THR A 169 -8.43 12.40 -0.97
N PRO A 170 -7.72 13.36 -1.62
CA PRO A 170 -8.30 14.16 -2.70
C PRO A 170 -8.47 13.40 -4.02
N TYR A 171 -7.88 12.21 -4.15
CA TYR A 171 -7.83 11.46 -5.40
C TYR A 171 -8.73 10.24 -5.42
N LEU A 172 -9.11 9.70 -4.23
CA LEU A 172 -9.91 8.49 -4.11
C LEU A 172 -11.41 8.75 -4.25
N LYS A 173 -12.07 7.81 -4.91
CA LYS A 173 -13.54 7.68 -4.93
C LYS A 173 -13.93 6.65 -3.87
N ALA A 174 -14.45 7.13 -2.73
CA ALA A 174 -14.83 6.28 -1.61
C ALA A 174 -15.98 5.32 -1.98
N GLY A 175 -15.84 4.04 -1.67
CA GLY A 175 -16.84 3.01 -2.00
C GLY A 175 -16.95 2.69 -3.48
N GLU A 176 -15.99 3.12 -4.31
CA GLU A 176 -16.00 2.91 -5.75
C GLU A 176 -14.70 2.27 -6.24
N GLN A 177 -14.71 1.88 -7.52
CA GLN A 177 -13.50 1.39 -8.21
C GLN A 177 -12.51 2.54 -8.44
N ASN A 178 -11.27 2.28 -8.08
CA ASN A 178 -10.14 3.17 -8.24
C ASN A 178 -9.00 2.45 -8.95
N THR A 179 -8.15 3.23 -9.60
CA THR A 179 -6.92 2.74 -10.22
C THR A 179 -5.72 3.40 -9.53
N LEU A 180 -4.82 2.59 -9.03
CA LEU A 180 -3.50 2.99 -8.55
C LEU A 180 -2.48 2.63 -9.63
N ALA A 181 -1.70 3.59 -10.09
CA ALA A 181 -0.57 3.35 -10.98
C ALA A 181 0.72 3.89 -10.35
N VAL A 182 1.78 3.12 -10.43
CA VAL A 182 3.09 3.48 -9.85
C VAL A 182 4.16 3.28 -10.90
N ARG A 183 4.85 4.36 -11.26
CA ARG A 183 6.05 4.34 -12.09
C ARG A 183 7.26 4.33 -11.19
N LEU A 184 8.14 3.38 -11.42
CA LEU A 184 9.42 3.28 -10.72
C LEU A 184 10.55 3.36 -11.76
N GLU A 185 11.67 3.93 -11.33
CA GLU A 185 12.86 3.99 -12.15
C GLU A 185 14.07 3.56 -11.33
N ASN A 186 14.67 2.46 -11.75
CA ASN A 186 15.91 1.96 -11.18
C ASN A 186 17.06 2.39 -12.10
N GLU A 187 17.86 3.34 -11.62
CA GLU A 187 18.91 3.98 -12.41
C GLU A 187 20.19 3.14 -12.43
N THR A 188 20.91 3.21 -13.55
CA THR A 188 22.27 2.69 -13.67
C THR A 188 23.23 3.46 -12.76
N GLU A 189 24.33 2.84 -12.37
CA GLU A 189 25.41 3.45 -11.56
C GLU A 189 24.96 4.08 -10.22
N SER A 190 23.73 3.79 -9.78
CA SER A 190 23.12 4.40 -8.59
C SER A 190 23.57 3.76 -7.26
N SER A 191 24.20 2.59 -7.31
CA SER A 191 24.63 1.84 -6.13
C SER A 191 25.77 0.87 -6.46
N ARG A 192 26.54 0.44 -5.45
CA ARG A 192 27.60 -0.58 -5.57
C ARG A 192 27.15 -2.00 -5.22
N TRP A 193 25.93 -2.16 -4.82
CA TRP A 193 25.33 -3.44 -4.42
C TRP A 193 24.00 -3.62 -5.14
N TYR A 194 23.44 -4.81 -5.06
CA TYR A 194 22.09 -5.07 -5.54
C TYR A 194 21.06 -4.30 -4.71
N PRO A 195 20.38 -3.28 -5.27
CA PRO A 195 19.44 -2.46 -4.51
C PRO A 195 18.02 -3.04 -4.49
N GLY A 196 17.74 -4.06 -5.32
CA GLY A 196 16.39 -4.45 -5.68
C GLY A 196 15.79 -3.55 -6.75
N ALA A 197 14.58 -3.87 -7.19
CA ALA A 197 13.80 -3.05 -8.11
C ALA A 197 12.31 -3.36 -7.92
N GLY A 198 11.48 -2.35 -8.01
CA GLY A 198 10.03 -2.55 -7.94
C GLY A 198 9.41 -2.20 -6.60
N LEU A 199 8.16 -2.62 -6.43
CA LEU A 199 7.45 -2.60 -5.16
C LEU A 199 7.91 -3.78 -4.30
N TYR A 200 9.11 -3.66 -3.73
CA TYR A 200 9.79 -4.79 -3.05
C TYR A 200 9.31 -4.99 -1.61
N ARG A 201 8.39 -4.14 -1.12
CA ARG A 201 7.68 -4.27 0.15
C ARG A 201 6.20 -3.99 -0.02
N ASN A 202 5.44 -4.08 1.06
CA ASN A 202 3.99 -3.94 1.03
C ASN A 202 3.53 -2.52 0.66
N VAL A 203 2.30 -2.46 0.14
CA VAL A 203 1.56 -1.22 -0.10
C VAL A 203 0.25 -1.29 0.68
N HIS A 204 -0.07 -0.25 1.44
CA HIS A 204 -1.25 -0.19 2.29
C HIS A 204 -2.08 1.06 2.00
N LEU A 205 -3.39 0.91 2.04
CA LEU A 205 -4.34 2.02 2.13
C LEU A 205 -4.88 2.07 3.56
N VAL A 206 -4.68 3.21 4.22
CA VAL A 206 -5.15 3.44 5.59
C VAL A 206 -6.17 4.57 5.57
N ILE A 207 -7.34 4.32 6.18
CA ILE A 207 -8.39 5.33 6.33
C ILE A 207 -8.58 5.59 7.81
N ASN A 208 -8.44 6.84 8.21
CA ASN A 208 -8.56 7.32 9.58
C ASN A 208 -9.67 8.36 9.71
N GLU A 209 -10.14 8.58 10.93
CA GLU A 209 -10.92 9.76 11.28
C GLU A 209 -10.08 11.04 11.06
N ASP A 210 -10.72 12.19 10.95
CA ASP A 210 -10.02 13.47 10.79
C ASP A 210 -9.10 13.75 11.98
N ALA A 211 -9.59 13.53 13.18
CA ALA A 211 -8.78 13.58 14.39
C ALA A 211 -8.08 12.23 14.64
N HIS A 212 -6.83 12.11 14.24
CA HIS A 212 -6.03 10.90 14.41
C HIS A 212 -4.55 11.25 14.62
N ILE A 213 -3.78 10.26 15.12
CA ILE A 213 -2.31 10.37 15.11
C ILE A 213 -1.84 10.13 13.67
N PRO A 214 -1.15 11.09 13.04
CA PRO A 214 -0.66 10.92 11.67
C PRO A 214 0.27 9.72 11.52
N THR A 215 0.41 9.22 10.31
CA THR A 215 1.38 8.17 9.97
C THR A 215 2.77 8.63 10.43
N TRP A 216 3.41 7.81 11.29
CA TRP A 216 4.70 8.11 11.96
C TRP A 216 4.71 9.37 12.84
N GLY A 217 3.54 9.83 13.28
CA GLY A 217 3.42 11.05 14.11
C GLY A 217 3.82 10.88 15.58
N THR A 218 4.06 9.64 16.05
CA THR A 218 4.55 9.41 17.41
C THR A 218 6.06 9.44 17.45
N VAL A 219 6.63 10.36 18.26
CA VAL A 219 8.07 10.49 18.46
C VAL A 219 8.37 10.33 19.93
N SER A 220 9.36 9.49 20.28
CA SER A 220 9.89 9.37 21.62
C SER A 220 11.35 9.80 21.65
N TYR A 221 11.74 10.54 22.70
CA TYR A 221 13.12 10.96 22.91
C TYR A 221 13.64 10.34 24.20
N THR A 222 14.87 9.84 24.15
CA THR A 222 15.62 9.46 25.35
C THR A 222 16.69 10.51 25.57
N HIS A 223 16.63 11.21 26.71
CA HIS A 223 17.71 12.09 27.17
C HIS A 223 18.63 11.25 28.05
N LEU A 224 19.90 11.23 27.71
CA LEU A 224 21.00 10.69 28.52
C LEU A 224 21.60 11.81 29.35
#